data_5213117233b2b9e9f5d496e181f7995b
#
_entry.id   5213117233b2b9e9f5d496e181f7995b
#
_cell.length_a   1.000
_cell.length_b   1.000
_cell.length_c   1.000
_cell.angle_alpha   90.00
_cell.angle_beta   90.00
_cell.angle_gamma   90.00
#
_symmetry.space_group_name_H-M   'P 1'
#
loop_
_entity.id
_entity.type
_entity.pdbx_description
1 polymer ?
#
loop_
_entity_poly.entity_id
_entity_poly.type
_entity_poly.pdbx_seq_one_letter_code
_entity_poly.pdbx_strand_id
1 'polypeptide(L)'
;MNGQTLSLRRRVYNRGMRALVWLCAGLTCALLVFLIGYIFCRGIPGLTWELLSGQTSYIKNTIGILPNILNTLYIILVAMVIVLPLGVGAAIYLTEYAENKKLVSLIEFAAETLTGIPSIIFGLVGMLFFVQKMNLQAGVLAGGLTLVVMILPTILRTTQESLKTVPQSYREGALGLGAGKWRMVRTVVLSNAIDGIVTGCILAVGRIVGESAALLYTAGFGLVLNDFFTALHSSSATLTVALYVYANERGETAVAFSIATILMLLTLLINLSAVFLGRKLKKN
;
A
#
# COMPACT_ATOMS: atom_id res chain seq x y z
N MET A 1 -26.17 -12.08 42.03
CA MET A 1 -26.05 -11.26 40.81
C MET A 1 -27.39 -11.29 40.08
N ASN A 2 -28.19 -10.22 40.28
CA ASN A 2 -29.56 -10.15 39.77
C ASN A 2 -29.55 -9.95 38.26
N GLY A 3 -29.98 -10.96 37.51
CA GLY A 3 -30.22 -10.83 36.07
C GLY A 3 -31.39 -9.89 35.80
N GLN A 4 -31.10 -8.62 35.58
CA GLN A 4 -32.10 -7.65 35.13
C GLN A 4 -32.67 -8.12 33.78
N THR A 5 -33.89 -8.66 33.80
CA THR A 5 -34.65 -8.98 32.60
C THR A 5 -34.92 -7.71 31.83
N LEU A 6 -34.22 -7.49 30.74
CA LEU A 6 -34.45 -6.36 29.85
C LEU A 6 -35.92 -6.27 29.46
N SER A 7 -36.50 -5.06 29.55
CA SER A 7 -37.89 -4.82 29.13
C SER A 7 -38.12 -5.30 27.69
N LEU A 8 -39.32 -5.77 27.38
CA LEU A 8 -39.71 -6.31 26.06
C LEU A 8 -39.33 -5.34 24.92
N ARG A 9 -39.53 -4.02 25.13
CA ARG A 9 -39.15 -2.95 24.18
C ARG A 9 -37.66 -2.91 23.91
N ARG A 10 -36.81 -3.08 24.91
CA ARG A 10 -35.34 -3.13 24.76
C ARG A 10 -34.89 -4.40 24.02
N ARG A 11 -35.56 -5.56 24.25
CA ARG A 11 -35.27 -6.81 23.55
C ARG A 11 -35.58 -6.70 22.04
N VAL A 12 -36.75 -6.13 21.73
CA VAL A 12 -37.16 -5.90 20.32
C VAL A 12 -36.20 -4.93 19.63
N TYR A 13 -35.89 -3.81 20.29
CA TYR A 13 -34.92 -2.84 19.78
C TYR A 13 -33.54 -3.48 19.52
N ASN A 14 -33.01 -4.21 20.50
CA ASN A 14 -31.70 -4.88 20.36
C ASN A 14 -31.70 -5.95 19.26
N ARG A 15 -32.80 -6.69 19.07
CA ARG A 15 -32.94 -7.65 17.97
C ARG A 15 -32.98 -6.94 16.63
N GLY A 16 -33.75 -5.87 16.51
CA GLY A 16 -33.82 -5.04 15.28
C GLY A 16 -32.46 -4.44 14.90
N MET A 17 -31.76 -3.86 15.90
CA MET A 17 -30.40 -3.31 15.66
C MET A 17 -29.41 -4.41 15.27
N ARG A 18 -29.47 -5.57 15.92
CA ARG A 18 -28.61 -6.70 15.55
C ARG A 18 -28.90 -7.20 14.12
N ALA A 19 -30.18 -7.34 13.77
CA ALA A 19 -30.58 -7.72 12.42
C ALA A 19 -30.10 -6.72 11.39
N LEU A 20 -30.21 -5.42 11.67
CA LEU A 20 -29.69 -4.35 10.79
C LEU A 20 -28.18 -4.46 10.58
N VAL A 21 -27.42 -4.66 11.65
CA VAL A 21 -25.95 -4.84 11.57
C VAL A 21 -25.59 -6.06 10.73
N TRP A 22 -26.25 -7.21 10.94
CA TRP A 22 -26.03 -8.42 10.15
C TRP A 22 -26.42 -8.23 8.68
N LEU A 23 -27.52 -7.50 8.41
CA LEU A 23 -27.95 -7.17 7.05
C LEU A 23 -26.89 -6.28 6.34
N CYS A 24 -26.43 -5.22 7.00
CA CYS A 24 -25.38 -4.35 6.44
C CYS A 24 -24.07 -5.13 6.19
N ALA A 25 -23.64 -5.95 7.15
CA ALA A 25 -22.46 -6.78 7.00
C ALA A 25 -22.62 -7.79 5.85
N GLY A 26 -23.77 -8.46 5.78
CA GLY A 26 -24.09 -9.42 4.71
C GLY A 26 -24.11 -8.77 3.33
N LEU A 27 -24.71 -7.58 3.22
CA LEU A 27 -24.77 -6.82 1.96
C LEU A 27 -23.35 -6.38 1.51
N THR A 28 -22.52 -5.92 2.44
CA THR A 28 -21.14 -5.54 2.13
C THR A 28 -20.32 -6.74 1.65
N CYS A 29 -20.42 -7.87 2.36
CA CYS A 29 -19.75 -9.11 1.95
C CYS A 29 -20.25 -9.60 0.58
N ALA A 30 -21.56 -9.58 0.35
CA ALA A 30 -22.16 -10.01 -0.92
C ALA A 30 -21.68 -9.12 -2.07
N LEU A 31 -21.63 -7.79 -1.86
CA LEU A 31 -21.11 -6.84 -2.86
C LEU A 31 -19.65 -7.13 -3.20
N LEU A 32 -18.79 -7.35 -2.19
CA LEU A 32 -17.37 -7.64 -2.41
C LEU A 32 -17.18 -8.97 -3.17
N VAL A 33 -17.90 -10.04 -2.77
CA VAL A 33 -17.85 -11.34 -3.46
C VAL A 33 -18.36 -11.22 -4.89
N PHE A 34 -19.43 -10.44 -5.10
CA PHE A 34 -19.96 -10.18 -6.45
C PHE A 34 -18.95 -9.45 -7.32
N LEU A 35 -18.34 -8.35 -6.84
CA LEU A 35 -17.35 -7.59 -7.61
C LEU A 35 -16.13 -8.43 -7.95
N ILE A 36 -15.59 -9.16 -6.98
CA ILE A 36 -14.45 -10.07 -7.19
C ILE A 36 -14.83 -11.14 -8.21
N GLY A 37 -15.95 -11.80 -8.02
CA GLY A 37 -16.45 -12.85 -8.94
C GLY A 37 -16.67 -12.31 -10.34
N TYR A 38 -17.25 -11.12 -10.48
CA TYR A 38 -17.49 -10.47 -11.76
C TYR A 38 -16.19 -10.17 -12.51
N ILE A 39 -15.16 -9.63 -11.81
CA ILE A 39 -13.83 -9.36 -12.40
C ILE A 39 -13.20 -10.67 -12.88
N PHE A 40 -13.21 -11.72 -12.06
CA PHE A 40 -12.64 -13.02 -12.44
C PHE A 40 -13.40 -13.66 -13.61
N CYS A 41 -14.72 -13.67 -13.59
CA CYS A 41 -15.52 -14.23 -14.68
C CYS A 41 -15.29 -13.54 -16.03
N ARG A 42 -15.06 -12.22 -16.01
CA ARG A 42 -14.79 -11.45 -17.21
C ARG A 42 -13.32 -11.45 -17.64
N GLY A 43 -12.39 -11.56 -16.69
CA GLY A 43 -10.97 -11.42 -16.95
C GLY A 43 -10.26 -12.74 -17.26
N ILE A 44 -10.66 -13.87 -16.64
CA ILE A 44 -10.02 -15.18 -16.87
C ILE A 44 -10.04 -15.61 -18.35
N PRO A 45 -11.14 -15.45 -19.10
CA PRO A 45 -11.16 -15.86 -20.51
C PRO A 45 -10.14 -15.15 -21.40
N GLY A 46 -9.74 -13.92 -21.02
CA GLY A 46 -8.74 -13.14 -21.76
C GLY A 46 -7.29 -13.38 -21.31
N LEU A 47 -7.06 -14.24 -20.29
CA LEU A 47 -5.72 -14.57 -19.82
C LEU A 47 -5.06 -15.59 -20.74
N THR A 48 -4.34 -15.09 -21.73
CA THR A 48 -3.51 -15.92 -22.62
C THR A 48 -2.04 -15.80 -22.21
N TRP A 49 -1.25 -16.83 -22.54
CA TRP A 49 0.20 -16.78 -22.33
C TRP A 49 0.85 -15.64 -23.10
N GLU A 50 0.32 -15.33 -24.29
CA GLU A 50 0.78 -14.21 -25.13
C GLU A 50 0.55 -12.86 -24.43
N LEU A 51 -0.60 -12.66 -23.79
CA LEU A 51 -0.88 -11.46 -23.00
C LEU A 51 0.11 -11.32 -21.83
N LEU A 52 0.39 -12.42 -21.11
CA LEU A 52 1.24 -12.41 -19.92
C LEU A 52 2.72 -12.20 -20.23
N SER A 53 3.25 -12.85 -21.27
CA SER A 53 4.67 -12.86 -21.63
C SER A 53 5.03 -11.91 -22.75
N GLY A 54 4.01 -11.35 -23.41
CA GLY A 54 4.20 -10.50 -24.58
C GLY A 54 4.48 -9.03 -24.22
N GLN A 55 4.88 -8.30 -25.26
CA GLN A 55 4.98 -6.84 -25.26
C GLN A 55 3.91 -6.29 -26.20
N THR A 56 3.36 -5.12 -25.85
CA THR A 56 2.42 -4.43 -26.73
C THR A 56 3.16 -3.93 -27.96
N SER A 57 2.73 -4.36 -29.16
CA SER A 57 3.25 -3.91 -30.44
C SER A 57 2.12 -3.43 -31.34
N TYR A 58 2.18 -2.16 -31.71
CA TYR A 58 1.22 -1.56 -32.64
C TYR A 58 1.39 -2.11 -34.08
N ILE A 59 2.63 -2.47 -34.45
CA ILE A 59 2.95 -2.99 -35.81
C ILE A 59 2.36 -4.40 -35.96
N LYS A 60 2.48 -5.24 -34.92
CA LYS A 60 2.00 -6.63 -34.90
C LYS A 60 0.57 -6.77 -34.41
N ASN A 61 -0.05 -5.67 -34.00
CA ASN A 61 -1.37 -5.64 -33.35
C ASN A 61 -1.50 -6.66 -32.20
N THR A 62 -0.42 -6.84 -31.43
CA THR A 62 -0.37 -7.72 -30.25
C THR A 62 -0.41 -6.89 -28.98
N ILE A 63 -1.14 -7.39 -27.99
CA ILE A 63 -1.22 -6.79 -26.66
C ILE A 63 -0.51 -7.69 -25.68
N GLY A 64 0.47 -7.13 -24.95
CA GLY A 64 1.20 -7.82 -23.90
C GLY A 64 1.41 -6.91 -22.69
N ILE A 65 1.34 -7.49 -21.50
CA ILE A 65 1.40 -6.73 -20.23
C ILE A 65 2.64 -7.07 -19.39
N LEU A 66 3.58 -7.86 -19.91
CA LEU A 66 4.82 -8.15 -19.19
C LEU A 66 5.56 -6.89 -18.73
N PRO A 67 5.71 -5.83 -19.57
CA PRO A 67 6.33 -4.59 -19.12
C PRO A 67 5.63 -3.97 -17.92
N ASN A 68 4.30 -4.00 -17.90
CA ASN A 68 3.51 -3.41 -16.83
C ASN A 68 3.60 -4.19 -15.52
N ILE A 69 3.73 -5.53 -15.58
CA ILE A 69 3.99 -6.38 -14.42
C ILE A 69 5.35 -6.02 -13.82
N LEU A 70 6.40 -5.97 -14.63
CA LEU A 70 7.76 -5.64 -14.18
C LEU A 70 7.85 -4.22 -13.63
N ASN A 71 7.27 -3.24 -14.32
CA ASN A 71 7.22 -1.84 -13.86
C ASN A 71 6.50 -1.71 -12.52
N THR A 72 5.43 -2.50 -12.29
CA THR A 72 4.75 -2.53 -11.00
C THR A 72 5.66 -3.06 -9.89
N LEU A 73 6.43 -4.11 -10.15
CA LEU A 73 7.40 -4.65 -9.20
C LEU A 73 8.55 -3.67 -8.96
N TYR A 74 9.06 -3.03 -9.99
CA TYR A 74 10.12 -2.03 -9.88
C TYR A 74 9.71 -0.84 -9.03
N ILE A 75 8.50 -0.31 -9.24
CA ILE A 75 8.03 0.85 -8.48
C ILE A 75 7.77 0.51 -7.02
N ILE A 76 7.25 -0.70 -6.72
CA ILE A 76 7.11 -1.21 -5.35
C ILE A 76 8.49 -1.27 -4.69
N LEU A 77 9.48 -1.85 -5.37
CA LEU A 77 10.84 -1.98 -4.85
C LEU A 77 11.44 -0.62 -4.52
N VAL A 78 11.41 0.31 -5.47
CA VAL A 78 11.97 1.68 -5.29
C VAL A 78 11.27 2.41 -4.16
N ALA A 79 9.94 2.41 -4.13
CA ALA A 79 9.18 3.10 -3.09
C ALA A 79 9.43 2.49 -1.71
N MET A 80 9.40 1.15 -1.57
CA MET A 80 9.57 0.47 -0.29
C MET A 80 10.99 0.58 0.26
N VAL A 81 12.02 0.48 -0.58
CA VAL A 81 13.43 0.63 -0.16
C VAL A 81 13.69 2.00 0.45
N ILE A 82 12.99 3.03 -0.01
CA ILE A 82 13.15 4.41 0.49
C ILE A 82 12.21 4.66 1.68
N VAL A 83 10.92 4.31 1.56
CA VAL A 83 9.92 4.70 2.57
C VAL A 83 10.05 3.92 3.87
N LEU A 84 10.49 2.66 3.84
CA LEU A 84 10.63 1.85 5.05
C LEU A 84 11.68 2.41 6.02
N PRO A 85 12.94 2.63 5.62
CA PRO A 85 13.93 3.18 6.55
C PRO A 85 13.56 4.59 7.01
N LEU A 86 13.00 5.44 6.14
CA LEU A 86 12.58 6.78 6.50
C LEU A 86 11.39 6.77 7.47
N GLY A 87 10.33 6.02 7.16
CA GLY A 87 9.11 6.00 7.96
C GLY A 87 9.30 5.29 9.30
N VAL A 88 9.97 4.14 9.31
CA VAL A 88 10.28 3.40 10.55
C VAL A 88 11.27 4.20 11.40
N GLY A 89 12.32 4.75 10.80
CA GLY A 89 13.30 5.58 11.50
C GLY A 89 12.68 6.83 12.12
N ALA A 90 11.83 7.52 11.38
CA ALA A 90 11.08 8.68 11.88
C ALA A 90 10.13 8.28 13.03
N ALA A 91 9.42 7.16 12.89
CA ALA A 91 8.52 6.66 13.94
C ALA A 91 9.28 6.33 15.24
N ILE A 92 10.44 5.66 15.13
CA ILE A 92 11.31 5.38 16.29
C ILE A 92 11.77 6.68 16.93
N TYR A 93 12.24 7.64 16.13
CA TYR A 93 12.68 8.93 16.67
C TYR A 93 11.57 9.64 17.42
N LEU A 94 10.38 9.76 16.82
CA LEU A 94 9.24 10.47 17.41
C LEU A 94 8.69 9.77 18.65
N THR A 95 8.78 8.43 18.74
CA THR A 95 8.22 7.67 19.87
C THR A 95 9.21 7.52 21.01
N GLU A 96 10.49 7.29 20.73
CA GLU A 96 11.48 6.90 21.75
C GLU A 96 12.49 8.00 22.07
N TYR A 97 12.75 8.95 21.16
CA TYR A 97 13.81 9.93 21.33
C TYR A 97 13.33 11.37 21.47
N ALA A 98 12.21 11.72 20.84
CA ALA A 98 11.77 13.10 20.79
C ALA A 98 11.26 13.57 22.17
N GLU A 99 11.91 14.59 22.73
CA GLU A 99 11.53 15.21 24.02
C GLU A 99 10.50 16.32 23.82
N ASN A 100 10.57 17.03 22.69
CA ASN A 100 9.68 18.14 22.42
C ASN A 100 8.31 17.68 21.90
N LYS A 101 7.35 17.56 22.82
CA LYS A 101 5.97 17.13 22.49
C LYS A 101 5.28 18.02 21.47
N LYS A 102 5.62 19.34 21.40
CA LYS A 102 5.01 20.25 20.43
C LYS A 102 5.51 19.93 19.00
N LEU A 103 6.80 19.62 18.85
CA LEU A 103 7.37 19.19 17.57
C LEU A 103 6.77 17.86 17.11
N VAL A 104 6.64 16.89 18.02
CA VAL A 104 6.00 15.61 17.73
C VAL A 104 4.58 15.81 17.22
N SER A 105 3.76 16.59 17.97
CA SER A 105 2.39 16.88 17.58
C SER A 105 2.28 17.61 16.23
N LEU A 106 3.21 18.51 15.92
CA LEU A 106 3.24 19.20 14.63
C LEU A 106 3.53 18.22 13.47
N ILE A 107 4.49 17.32 13.64
CA ILE A 107 4.83 16.31 12.63
C ILE A 107 3.68 15.32 12.45
N GLU A 108 3.06 14.85 13.54
CA GLU A 108 1.90 13.97 13.49
C GLU A 108 0.71 14.65 12.78
N PHE A 109 0.44 15.92 13.08
CA PHE A 109 -0.59 16.71 12.39
C PHE A 109 -0.29 16.89 10.90
N ALA A 110 0.95 17.20 10.53
CA ALA A 110 1.35 17.31 9.14
C ALA A 110 1.19 15.98 8.38
N ALA A 111 1.61 14.87 9.00
CA ALA A 111 1.44 13.53 8.44
C ALA A 111 -0.05 13.16 8.26
N GLU A 112 -0.90 13.48 9.23
CA GLU A 112 -2.34 13.25 9.15
C GLU A 112 -2.98 14.09 8.03
N THR A 113 -2.60 15.34 7.90
CA THR A 113 -3.06 16.23 6.82
C THR A 113 -2.70 15.67 5.44
N LEU A 114 -1.48 15.15 5.26
CA LEU A 114 -1.04 14.53 4.02
C LEU A 114 -1.89 13.31 3.63
N THR A 115 -2.37 12.51 4.59
CA THR A 115 -3.23 11.35 4.27
C THR A 115 -4.58 11.73 3.66
N GLY A 116 -5.07 12.94 3.93
CA GLY A 116 -6.34 13.46 3.41
C GLY A 116 -6.26 14.03 1.99
N ILE A 117 -5.05 14.21 1.44
CA ILE A 117 -4.87 14.80 0.11
C ILE A 117 -5.19 13.75 -0.97
N PRO A 118 -6.02 14.07 -1.99
CA PRO A 118 -6.28 13.18 -3.13
C PRO A 118 -4.98 12.82 -3.89
N SER A 119 -4.85 11.54 -4.29
CA SER A 119 -3.61 11.04 -4.91
C SER A 119 -3.24 11.75 -6.21
N ILE A 120 -4.22 12.24 -6.96
CA ILE A 120 -3.98 13.03 -8.18
C ILE A 120 -3.17 14.30 -7.90
N ILE A 121 -3.37 14.95 -6.74
CA ILE A 121 -2.59 16.12 -6.33
C ILE A 121 -1.14 15.75 -6.09
N PHE A 122 -0.88 14.61 -5.44
CA PHE A 122 0.49 14.08 -5.31
C PHE A 122 1.12 13.83 -6.67
N GLY A 123 0.35 13.33 -7.65
CA GLY A 123 0.81 13.13 -9.01
C GLY A 123 1.21 14.44 -9.69
N LEU A 124 0.36 15.47 -9.60
CA LEU A 124 0.63 16.78 -10.18
C LEU A 124 1.84 17.46 -9.52
N VAL A 125 1.89 17.47 -8.18
CA VAL A 125 3.02 18.02 -7.43
C VAL A 125 4.30 17.24 -7.71
N GLY A 126 4.21 15.89 -7.75
CA GLY A 126 5.32 15.02 -8.09
C GLY A 126 5.85 15.27 -9.50
N MET A 127 4.97 15.46 -10.48
CA MET A 127 5.35 15.85 -11.84
C MET A 127 6.07 17.20 -11.87
N LEU A 128 5.50 18.22 -11.22
CA LEU A 128 6.11 19.57 -11.19
C LEU A 128 7.46 19.57 -10.47
N PHE A 129 7.57 18.82 -9.37
CA PHE A 129 8.78 18.82 -8.55
C PHE A 129 9.84 17.85 -9.06
N PHE A 130 9.51 16.55 -9.19
CA PHE A 130 10.49 15.54 -9.58
C PHE A 130 10.78 15.57 -11.08
N VAL A 131 9.75 15.64 -11.93
CA VAL A 131 9.96 15.55 -13.38
C VAL A 131 10.42 16.88 -13.95
N GLN A 132 9.77 17.99 -13.63
CA GLN A 132 10.09 19.28 -14.24
C GLN A 132 11.23 20.03 -13.51
N LYS A 133 11.12 20.23 -12.16
CA LYS A 133 12.09 21.02 -11.41
C LYS A 133 13.40 20.29 -11.15
N MET A 134 13.35 19.00 -10.77
CA MET A 134 14.55 18.18 -10.58
C MET A 134 15.07 17.56 -11.88
N ASN A 135 14.37 17.78 -12.98
CA ASN A 135 14.71 17.26 -14.31
C ASN A 135 14.90 15.73 -14.36
N LEU A 136 14.21 15.02 -13.46
CA LEU A 136 14.06 13.56 -13.57
C LEU A 136 13.08 13.30 -14.70
N GLN A 137 13.42 12.38 -15.58
CA GLN A 137 12.46 11.95 -16.61
C GLN A 137 11.26 11.24 -15.96
N ALA A 138 10.08 11.31 -16.61
CA ALA A 138 8.95 10.48 -16.19
C ALA A 138 9.35 9.00 -16.26
N GLY A 139 9.23 8.29 -15.14
CA GLY A 139 9.67 6.91 -15.03
C GLY A 139 9.48 6.34 -13.63
N VAL A 140 9.98 5.14 -13.40
CA VAL A 140 9.86 4.42 -12.13
C VAL A 140 10.46 5.22 -10.96
N LEU A 141 11.54 5.98 -11.18
CA LEU A 141 12.17 6.78 -10.11
C LEU A 141 11.28 7.94 -9.68
N ALA A 142 10.80 8.77 -10.60
CA ALA A 142 9.94 9.91 -10.28
C ALA A 142 8.60 9.44 -9.69
N GLY A 143 8.01 8.37 -10.24
CA GLY A 143 6.83 7.72 -9.69
C GLY A 143 7.05 7.17 -8.29
N GLY A 144 8.15 6.44 -8.09
CA GLY A 144 8.53 5.88 -6.79
C GLY A 144 8.73 6.94 -5.70
N LEU A 145 9.44 8.04 -6.01
CA LEU A 145 9.61 9.16 -5.08
C LEU A 145 8.28 9.85 -4.74
N THR A 146 7.39 9.99 -5.70
CA THR A 146 6.04 10.53 -5.45
C THR A 146 5.25 9.63 -4.51
N LEU A 147 5.32 8.30 -4.73
CA LEU A 147 4.70 7.33 -3.84
C LEU A 147 5.33 7.31 -2.44
N VAL A 148 6.65 7.52 -2.32
CA VAL A 148 7.31 7.67 -1.01
C VAL A 148 6.67 8.79 -0.21
N VAL A 149 6.50 9.98 -0.80
CA VAL A 149 5.86 11.12 -0.12
C VAL A 149 4.43 10.79 0.30
N MET A 150 3.67 10.13 -0.57
CA MET A 150 2.27 9.76 -0.34
C MET A 150 2.10 8.69 0.76
N ILE A 151 3.06 7.75 0.87
CA ILE A 151 2.93 6.56 1.74
C ILE A 151 3.66 6.75 3.07
N LEU A 152 4.64 7.66 3.12
CA LEU A 152 5.42 7.94 4.33
C LEU A 152 4.54 8.14 5.58
N PRO A 153 3.45 8.92 5.56
CA PRO A 153 2.57 9.09 6.71
C PRO A 153 1.96 7.77 7.21
N THR A 154 1.62 6.87 6.29
CA THR A 154 1.03 5.56 6.63
C THR A 154 2.03 4.69 7.38
N ILE A 155 3.27 4.55 6.86
CA ILE A 155 4.32 3.78 7.53
C ILE A 155 4.71 4.41 8.86
N LEU A 156 4.84 5.73 8.91
CA LEU A 156 5.13 6.46 10.14
C LEU A 156 4.10 6.14 11.22
N ARG A 157 2.82 6.32 10.91
CA ARG A 157 1.72 6.17 11.88
C ARG A 157 1.56 4.73 12.34
N THR A 158 1.51 3.76 11.42
CA THR A 158 1.37 2.35 11.79
C THR A 158 2.54 1.85 12.63
N THR A 159 3.75 2.32 12.33
CA THR A 159 4.95 2.01 13.13
C THR A 159 4.87 2.67 14.51
N GLN A 160 4.50 3.95 14.62
CA GLN A 160 4.33 4.61 15.91
C GLN A 160 3.28 3.92 16.78
N GLU A 161 2.12 3.58 16.22
CA GLU A 161 1.06 2.85 16.93
C GLU A 161 1.59 1.52 17.45
N SER A 162 2.33 0.77 16.64
CA SER A 162 2.97 -0.47 17.05
C SER A 162 3.99 -0.30 18.17
N LEU A 163 4.86 0.70 18.08
CA LEU A 163 5.84 0.99 19.13
C LEU A 163 5.14 1.37 20.44
N LYS A 164 4.04 2.11 20.38
CA LYS A 164 3.24 2.52 21.55
C LYS A 164 2.53 1.34 22.24
N THR A 165 2.28 0.22 21.56
CA THR A 165 1.67 -0.99 22.18
C THR A 165 2.63 -1.76 23.08
N VAL A 166 3.95 -1.57 22.93
CA VAL A 166 4.96 -2.26 23.75
C VAL A 166 4.89 -1.73 25.20
N PRO A 167 4.71 -2.61 26.22
CA PRO A 167 4.58 -2.19 27.62
C PRO A 167 5.82 -1.42 28.09
N GLN A 168 5.58 -0.40 28.92
CA GLN A 168 6.66 0.42 29.50
C GLN A 168 7.62 -0.42 30.38
N SER A 169 7.10 -1.45 31.06
CA SER A 169 7.91 -2.37 31.89
C SER A 169 9.02 -3.08 31.11
N TYR A 170 8.82 -3.32 29.81
CA TYR A 170 9.86 -3.94 28.97
C TYR A 170 11.03 -2.98 28.73
N ARG A 171 10.72 -1.67 28.55
CA ARG A 171 11.75 -0.62 28.41
C ARG A 171 12.53 -0.45 29.71
N GLU A 172 11.81 -0.35 30.84
CA GLU A 172 12.40 -0.19 32.18
C GLU A 172 13.24 -1.40 32.56
N GLY A 173 12.77 -2.63 32.28
CA GLY A 173 13.51 -3.84 32.55
C GLY A 173 14.84 -3.91 31.75
N ALA A 174 14.81 -3.55 30.47
CA ALA A 174 16.00 -3.52 29.63
C ALA A 174 17.02 -2.47 30.12
N LEU A 175 16.55 -1.28 30.47
CA LEU A 175 17.39 -0.20 31.02
C LEU A 175 17.96 -0.59 32.38
N GLY A 176 17.13 -1.22 33.26
CA GLY A 176 17.57 -1.71 34.58
C GLY A 176 18.67 -2.79 34.50
N LEU A 177 18.69 -3.59 33.43
CA LEU A 177 19.76 -4.53 33.11
C LEU A 177 21.01 -3.87 32.49
N GLY A 178 21.06 -2.54 32.41
CA GLY A 178 22.20 -1.78 31.89
C GLY A 178 22.23 -1.66 30.36
N ALA A 179 21.14 -1.97 29.64
CA ALA A 179 21.08 -1.75 28.21
C ALA A 179 21.05 -0.24 27.89
N GLY A 180 21.86 0.21 26.94
CA GLY A 180 21.75 1.55 26.40
C GLY A 180 20.44 1.73 25.59
N LYS A 181 19.97 2.98 25.44
CA LYS A 181 18.68 3.31 24.80
C LYS A 181 18.52 2.70 23.41
N TRP A 182 19.55 2.78 22.56
CA TRP A 182 19.53 2.16 21.23
C TRP A 182 19.40 0.64 21.28
N ARG A 183 20.14 0.01 22.19
CA ARG A 183 20.05 -1.46 22.36
C ARG A 183 18.66 -1.88 22.83
N MET A 184 18.06 -1.18 23.80
CA MET A 184 16.69 -1.40 24.25
C MET A 184 15.70 -1.25 23.09
N VAL A 185 15.79 -0.17 22.27
CA VAL A 185 14.90 0.04 21.13
C VAL A 185 15.05 -1.10 20.11
N ARG A 186 16.28 -1.43 19.73
CA ARG A 186 16.54 -2.44 18.67
C ARG A 186 16.14 -3.86 19.09
N THR A 187 16.44 -4.27 20.32
CA THR A 187 16.31 -5.68 20.75
C THR A 187 14.98 -5.95 21.46
N VAL A 188 14.38 -4.96 22.10
CA VAL A 188 13.16 -5.15 22.89
C VAL A 188 11.98 -4.50 22.21
N VAL A 189 12.04 -3.19 21.96
CA VAL A 189 10.88 -2.46 21.46
C VAL A 189 10.55 -2.86 20.02
N LEU A 190 11.52 -2.82 19.14
CA LEU A 190 11.33 -3.11 17.72
C LEU A 190 10.91 -4.56 17.47
N SER A 191 11.52 -5.51 18.23
CA SER A 191 11.16 -6.93 18.14
C SER A 191 9.72 -7.21 18.56
N ASN A 192 9.20 -6.49 19.56
CA ASN A 192 7.80 -6.62 19.97
C ASN A 192 6.82 -5.84 19.08
N ALA A 193 7.27 -4.84 18.33
CA ALA A 193 6.47 -4.02 17.41
C ALA A 193 6.43 -4.57 15.97
N ILE A 194 7.16 -5.64 15.66
CA ILE A 194 7.38 -6.13 14.28
C ILE A 194 6.07 -6.47 13.56
N ASP A 195 5.09 -7.03 14.26
CA ASP A 195 3.80 -7.42 13.67
C ASP A 195 3.05 -6.21 13.07
N GLY A 196 3.07 -5.08 13.76
CA GLY A 196 2.42 -3.88 13.26
C GLY A 196 3.23 -3.17 12.17
N ILE A 197 4.56 -3.23 12.23
CA ILE A 197 5.43 -2.72 11.15
C ILE A 197 5.16 -3.52 9.87
N VAL A 198 5.10 -4.85 9.95
CA VAL A 198 4.76 -5.71 8.82
C VAL A 198 3.36 -5.40 8.29
N THR A 199 2.39 -5.18 9.17
CA THR A 199 1.04 -4.76 8.78
C THR A 199 1.07 -3.42 8.03
N GLY A 200 1.84 -2.45 8.51
CA GLY A 200 2.07 -1.18 7.82
C GLY A 200 2.68 -1.36 6.44
N CYS A 201 3.65 -2.27 6.29
CA CYS A 201 4.25 -2.62 4.99
C CYS A 201 3.20 -3.20 4.02
N ILE A 202 2.34 -4.11 4.50
CA ILE A 202 1.28 -4.72 3.69
C ILE A 202 0.30 -3.64 3.18
N LEU A 203 -0.13 -2.74 4.07
CA LEU A 203 -1.01 -1.62 3.70
C LEU A 203 -0.34 -0.68 2.69
N ALA A 204 0.95 -0.38 2.88
CA ALA A 204 1.74 0.44 1.99
C ALA A 204 1.84 -0.18 0.59
N VAL A 205 2.21 -1.45 0.50
CA VAL A 205 2.31 -2.18 -0.78
C VAL A 205 0.95 -2.25 -1.47
N GLY A 206 -0.13 -2.54 -0.74
CA GLY A 206 -1.49 -2.53 -1.29
C GLY A 206 -1.87 -1.18 -1.90
N ARG A 207 -1.49 -0.07 -1.24
CA ARG A 207 -1.70 1.28 -1.74
C ARG A 207 -0.84 1.60 -2.98
N ILE A 208 0.43 1.16 -3.01
CA ILE A 208 1.31 1.32 -4.19
C ILE A 208 0.72 0.59 -5.39
N VAL A 209 0.34 -0.68 -5.22
CA VAL A 209 -0.19 -1.51 -6.30
C VAL A 209 -1.50 -0.95 -6.86
N GLY A 210 -2.35 -0.38 -6.01
CA GLY A 210 -3.62 0.22 -6.41
C GLY A 210 -3.52 1.63 -7.00
N GLU A 211 -2.35 2.28 -6.96
CA GLU A 211 -2.22 3.68 -7.37
C GLU A 211 -2.08 3.83 -8.88
N SER A 212 -2.98 4.60 -9.47
CA SER A 212 -2.94 4.94 -10.90
C SER A 212 -2.80 6.44 -11.15
N ALA A 213 -3.56 7.25 -10.42
CA ALA A 213 -3.67 8.69 -10.70
C ALA A 213 -2.33 9.43 -10.52
N ALA A 214 -1.62 9.17 -9.41
CA ALA A 214 -0.32 9.79 -9.19
C ALA A 214 0.73 9.30 -10.20
N LEU A 215 0.69 8.02 -10.56
CA LEU A 215 1.67 7.40 -11.46
C LEU A 215 1.48 7.81 -12.92
N LEU A 216 0.27 8.11 -13.32
CA LEU A 216 -0.02 8.59 -14.67
C LEU A 216 0.80 9.84 -15.01
N TYR A 217 0.98 10.74 -14.05
CA TYR A 217 1.73 11.99 -14.21
C TYR A 217 3.23 11.86 -13.97
N THR A 218 3.66 10.87 -13.19
CA THR A 218 5.06 10.78 -12.71
C THR A 218 5.83 9.60 -13.28
N ALA A 219 5.20 8.43 -13.41
CA ALA A 219 5.81 7.27 -14.05
C ALA A 219 5.54 7.21 -15.56
N GLY A 220 4.42 7.83 -16.00
CA GLY A 220 4.01 7.85 -17.39
C GLY A 220 3.26 6.57 -17.81
N PHE A 221 3.02 6.43 -19.11
CA PHE A 221 2.20 5.37 -19.70
C PHE A 221 2.90 4.58 -20.82
N GLY A 222 4.22 4.56 -20.81
CA GLY A 222 5.02 3.76 -21.76
C GLY A 222 4.82 2.26 -21.56
N LEU A 223 4.61 1.53 -22.65
CA LEU A 223 4.34 0.09 -22.66
C LEU A 223 5.54 -0.75 -23.17
N VAL A 224 6.72 -0.13 -23.20
CA VAL A 224 7.95 -0.79 -23.67
C VAL A 224 8.57 -1.59 -22.54
N LEU A 225 9.09 -2.76 -22.85
CA LEU A 225 9.86 -3.56 -21.91
C LEU A 225 11.25 -2.96 -21.74
N ASN A 226 11.52 -2.46 -20.56
CA ASN A 226 12.83 -1.91 -20.18
C ASN A 226 13.44 -2.77 -19.08
N ASP A 227 14.77 -2.82 -19.04
CA ASP A 227 15.49 -3.28 -17.86
C ASP A 227 15.30 -2.28 -16.70
N PHE A 228 15.63 -2.71 -15.48
CA PHE A 228 15.40 -1.92 -14.27
C PHE A 228 16.01 -0.51 -14.33
N PHE A 229 17.26 -0.40 -14.77
CA PHE A 229 17.96 0.89 -14.81
C PHE A 229 17.40 1.84 -15.87
N THR A 230 17.01 1.32 -17.03
CA THR A 230 16.34 2.10 -18.08
C THR A 230 14.94 2.52 -17.64
N ALA A 231 14.19 1.64 -16.98
CA ALA A 231 12.84 1.94 -16.46
C ALA A 231 12.85 3.06 -15.42
N LEU A 232 13.94 3.24 -14.67
CA LEU A 232 14.06 4.35 -13.69
C LEU A 232 13.88 5.72 -14.36
N HIS A 233 14.34 5.88 -15.59
CA HIS A 233 14.41 7.15 -16.31
C HIS A 233 13.60 7.19 -17.60
N SER A 234 12.75 6.20 -17.84
CA SER A 234 11.89 6.13 -19.03
C SER A 234 10.43 5.94 -18.64
N SER A 235 9.54 6.47 -19.49
CA SER A 235 8.09 6.31 -19.29
C SER A 235 7.72 4.84 -19.13
N SER A 236 7.11 4.50 -18.00
CA SER A 236 6.92 3.11 -17.56
C SER A 236 5.55 2.95 -16.89
N ALA A 237 4.55 2.49 -17.65
CA ALA A 237 3.22 2.24 -17.13
C ALA A 237 3.21 1.03 -16.18
N THR A 238 2.62 1.21 -15.00
CA THR A 238 2.28 0.10 -14.09
C THR A 238 1.02 -0.63 -14.57
N LEU A 239 0.68 -1.76 -13.95
CA LEU A 239 -0.55 -2.51 -14.26
C LEU A 239 -1.81 -1.66 -14.05
N THR A 240 -1.87 -0.82 -13.00
CA THR A 240 -3.00 0.07 -12.73
C THR A 240 -3.11 1.18 -13.76
N VAL A 241 -2.00 1.76 -14.18
CA VAL A 241 -1.98 2.75 -15.27
C VAL A 241 -2.38 2.08 -16.59
N ALA A 242 -1.88 0.89 -16.90
CA ALA A 242 -2.29 0.13 -18.09
C ALA A 242 -3.78 -0.20 -18.05
N LEU A 243 -4.32 -0.65 -16.92
CA LEU A 243 -5.75 -0.87 -16.72
C LEU A 243 -6.56 0.37 -17.09
N TYR A 244 -6.15 1.55 -16.58
CA TYR A 244 -6.81 2.81 -16.89
C TYR A 244 -6.78 3.12 -18.40
N VAL A 245 -5.61 3.00 -19.04
CA VAL A 245 -5.43 3.27 -20.48
C VAL A 245 -6.28 2.33 -21.32
N TYR A 246 -6.26 1.02 -21.06
CA TYR A 246 -7.05 0.05 -21.82
C TYR A 246 -8.56 0.22 -21.60
N ALA A 247 -8.99 0.51 -20.36
CA ALA A 247 -10.41 0.69 -20.05
C ALA A 247 -11.00 1.99 -20.61
N ASN A 248 -10.30 3.13 -20.42
CA ASN A 248 -10.86 4.45 -20.67
C ASN A 248 -10.41 5.07 -21.98
N GLU A 249 -9.15 4.90 -22.38
CA GLU A 249 -8.63 5.57 -23.58
C GLU A 249 -8.78 4.72 -24.84
N ARG A 250 -8.63 3.39 -24.70
CA ARG A 250 -8.70 2.45 -25.85
C ARG A 250 -10.04 1.76 -26.00
N GLY A 251 -10.86 1.75 -24.95
CA GLY A 251 -12.15 1.04 -24.95
C GLY A 251 -12.03 -0.48 -24.96
N GLU A 252 -10.82 -1.05 -24.76
CA GLU A 252 -10.56 -2.49 -24.76
C GLU A 252 -10.90 -3.12 -23.40
N THR A 253 -12.18 -3.16 -23.08
CA THR A 253 -12.68 -3.61 -21.77
C THR A 253 -12.32 -5.05 -21.45
N ALA A 254 -12.24 -5.94 -22.44
CA ALA A 254 -11.84 -7.34 -22.22
C ALA A 254 -10.40 -7.46 -21.69
N VAL A 255 -9.47 -6.69 -22.29
CA VAL A 255 -8.06 -6.61 -21.85
C VAL A 255 -7.99 -5.98 -20.46
N ALA A 256 -8.76 -4.92 -20.22
CA ALA A 256 -8.83 -4.27 -18.91
C ALA A 256 -9.27 -5.25 -17.80
N PHE A 257 -10.30 -6.08 -18.02
CA PHE A 257 -10.70 -7.11 -17.05
C PHE A 257 -9.60 -8.17 -16.82
N SER A 258 -8.86 -8.54 -17.85
CA SER A 258 -7.73 -9.47 -17.70
C SER A 258 -6.61 -8.85 -16.87
N ILE A 259 -6.28 -7.57 -17.10
CA ILE A 259 -5.29 -6.83 -16.29
C ILE A 259 -5.77 -6.71 -14.84
N ALA A 260 -7.06 -6.40 -14.61
CA ALA A 260 -7.62 -6.32 -13.27
C ALA A 260 -7.52 -7.66 -12.51
N THR A 261 -7.77 -8.77 -13.21
CA THR A 261 -7.61 -10.12 -12.63
C THR A 261 -6.16 -10.39 -12.23
N ILE A 262 -5.19 -10.05 -13.09
CA ILE A 262 -3.76 -10.22 -12.77
C ILE A 262 -3.36 -9.32 -11.61
N LEU A 263 -3.83 -8.07 -11.58
CA LEU A 263 -3.57 -7.14 -10.51
C LEU A 263 -4.06 -7.67 -9.16
N MET A 264 -5.26 -8.26 -9.12
CA MET A 264 -5.82 -8.89 -7.91
C MET A 264 -4.99 -10.10 -7.48
N LEU A 265 -4.59 -10.96 -8.41
CA LEU A 265 -3.73 -12.12 -8.12
C LEU A 265 -2.35 -11.68 -7.63
N LEU A 266 -1.74 -10.70 -8.28
CA LEU A 266 -0.45 -10.15 -7.87
C LEU A 266 -0.52 -9.55 -6.46
N THR A 267 -1.55 -8.76 -6.18
CA THR A 267 -1.78 -8.16 -4.85
C THR A 267 -1.94 -9.24 -3.78
N LEU A 268 -2.72 -10.28 -4.07
CA LEU A 268 -2.90 -11.42 -3.17
C LEU A 268 -1.57 -12.12 -2.88
N LEU A 269 -0.78 -12.41 -3.92
CA LEU A 269 0.53 -13.08 -3.79
C LEU A 269 1.51 -12.24 -2.96
N ILE A 270 1.58 -10.93 -3.21
CA ILE A 270 2.45 -10.02 -2.46
C ILE A 270 2.02 -9.96 -0.99
N ASN A 271 0.73 -9.83 -0.72
CA ASN A 271 0.21 -9.78 0.65
C ASN A 271 0.47 -11.09 1.41
N LEU A 272 0.23 -12.24 0.77
CA LEU A 272 0.54 -13.55 1.37
C LEU A 272 2.04 -13.70 1.66
N SER A 273 2.89 -13.27 0.73
CA SER A 273 4.35 -13.29 0.90
C SER A 273 4.78 -12.40 2.06
N ALA A 274 4.22 -11.21 2.19
CA ALA A 274 4.52 -10.29 3.28
C ALA A 274 4.09 -10.84 4.65
N VAL A 275 2.89 -11.45 4.74
CA VAL A 275 2.42 -12.12 5.96
C VAL A 275 3.33 -13.29 6.34
N PHE A 276 3.75 -14.09 5.36
CA PHE A 276 4.64 -15.23 5.60
C PHE A 276 6.01 -14.79 6.11
N LEU A 277 6.60 -13.77 5.47
CA LEU A 277 7.87 -13.17 5.90
C LEU A 277 7.77 -12.59 7.31
N GLY A 278 6.70 -11.86 7.63
CA GLY A 278 6.47 -11.31 8.96
C GLY A 278 6.42 -12.40 10.04
N ARG A 279 5.71 -13.50 9.78
CA ARG A 279 5.66 -14.63 10.71
C ARG A 279 7.02 -15.31 10.92
N LYS A 280 7.85 -15.36 9.88
CA LYS A 280 9.21 -15.94 9.97
C LYS A 280 10.16 -15.06 10.78
N LEU A 281 10.05 -13.73 10.61
CA LEU A 281 10.86 -12.75 11.38
C LEU A 281 10.54 -12.77 12.87
N LYS A 282 9.31 -13.11 13.24
CA LYS A 282 8.90 -13.22 14.66
C LYS A 282 9.44 -14.48 15.36
N LYS A 283 9.75 -15.53 14.61
CA LYS A 283 10.26 -16.81 15.18
C LYS A 283 11.75 -16.80 15.46
N ASN A 284 12.49 -15.84 14.91
CA ASN A 284 13.90 -15.64 15.14
C ASN A 284 14.13 -14.47 16.11
#